data_ce8eda226852500ecfc812e88133fe99
#
_entry.id   ce8eda226852500ecfc812e88133fe99
#
_cell.length_a   1.000
_cell.length_b   1.000
_cell.length_c   1.000
_cell.angle_alpha   90.00
_cell.angle_beta   90.00
_cell.angle_gamma   90.00
#
_symmetry.space_group_name_H-M   'P 1'
#
loop_
_entity.id
_entity.type
_entity.pdbx_description
1 polymer ?
#
loop_
_entity_poly.entity_id
_entity_poly.type
_entity_poly.pdbx_seq_one_letter_code
_entity_poly.pdbx_strand_id
1 'polypeptide(L)'
;VAEHSEVFNALIAAARNGKHVTVFVELKARFDEENNLATAELMRKAGIDIIFSIPGLKVHAKVALILRKNDKGERLRSYAYVSTGNFNEKTAKIYADIALYTCNKQIVDDMCTLFKVLRKEVTEPRFKRLLIARFNLLPELKALIQREIDLVKEGKPGRIILKMNALQDTAMIDELYRASEAGVQIDLIVRGICCLVPGESFSRNIRVTRIVDSFLEHARVWYFGNGGDPLVFIGSPDWMRRNLYRRIEAVTPILDGRLRRELTDMLELQLSANRKACWVDNQLRNIFKRKPGNDDVRA
;
A
#
# COMPACT_ATOMS: atom_id res chain seq x y z
N VAL A 1 -9.31 5.65 -15.11
CA VAL A 1 -8.47 5.05 -16.18
C VAL A 1 -8.24 6.15 -17.20
N ALA A 2 -6.99 6.40 -17.62
CA ALA A 2 -6.70 7.44 -18.57
C ALA A 2 -7.32 7.11 -19.95
N GLU A 3 -7.73 8.13 -20.67
CA GLU A 3 -8.13 8.01 -22.07
C GLU A 3 -7.00 7.33 -22.87
N HIS A 4 -7.32 6.32 -23.67
CA HIS A 4 -6.35 5.45 -24.38
C HIS A 4 -5.45 4.57 -23.49
N SER A 5 -5.90 4.19 -22.29
CA SER A 5 -5.15 3.25 -21.43
C SER A 5 -5.07 1.85 -22.05
N GLU A 6 -3.87 1.26 -22.07
CA GLU A 6 -3.65 -0.13 -22.52
C GLU A 6 -4.43 -1.12 -21.64
N VAL A 7 -4.56 -0.83 -20.34
CA VAL A 7 -5.37 -1.64 -19.42
C VAL A 7 -6.84 -1.61 -19.82
N PHE A 8 -7.35 -0.43 -20.18
CA PHE A 8 -8.71 -0.26 -20.67
C PHE A 8 -8.96 -1.06 -21.95
N ASN A 9 -8.06 -0.94 -22.93
CA ASN A 9 -8.13 -1.67 -24.20
C ASN A 9 -8.09 -3.19 -23.98
N ALA A 10 -7.24 -3.67 -23.08
CA ALA A 10 -7.15 -5.09 -22.72
C ALA A 10 -8.44 -5.63 -22.07
N LEU A 11 -9.09 -4.85 -21.22
CA LEU A 11 -10.38 -5.24 -20.61
C LEU A 11 -11.49 -5.34 -21.64
N ILE A 12 -11.56 -4.38 -22.58
CA ILE A 12 -12.52 -4.42 -23.71
C ILE A 12 -12.24 -5.64 -24.59
N ALA A 13 -10.98 -5.89 -24.95
CA ALA A 13 -10.61 -7.05 -25.76
C ALA A 13 -10.97 -8.37 -25.05
N ALA A 14 -10.76 -8.46 -23.75
CA ALA A 14 -11.15 -9.62 -22.96
C ALA A 14 -12.69 -9.87 -23.01
N ALA A 15 -13.50 -8.82 -22.82
CA ALA A 15 -14.95 -8.92 -22.89
C ALA A 15 -15.43 -9.34 -24.28
N ARG A 16 -14.87 -8.73 -25.34
CA ARG A 16 -15.18 -9.10 -26.72
C ARG A 16 -14.80 -10.54 -27.07
N ASN A 17 -13.76 -11.08 -26.39
CA ASN A 17 -13.36 -12.48 -26.49
C ASN A 17 -14.14 -13.42 -25.54
N GLY A 18 -15.33 -13.02 -25.11
CA GLY A 18 -16.26 -13.85 -24.32
C GLY A 18 -15.85 -14.03 -22.85
N LYS A 19 -14.94 -13.20 -22.31
CA LYS A 19 -14.63 -13.24 -20.88
C LYS A 19 -15.62 -12.40 -20.09
N HIS A 20 -16.05 -12.92 -18.95
CA HIS A 20 -16.81 -12.12 -17.99
C HIS A 20 -15.88 -11.13 -17.32
N VAL A 21 -16.06 -9.86 -17.59
CA VAL A 21 -15.24 -8.76 -17.07
C VAL A 21 -16.09 -7.87 -16.16
N THR A 22 -15.59 -7.60 -14.95
CA THR A 22 -16.17 -6.66 -14.01
C THR A 22 -15.17 -5.57 -13.69
N VAL A 23 -15.58 -4.32 -13.75
CA VAL A 23 -14.73 -3.17 -13.42
C VAL A 23 -15.41 -2.30 -12.36
N PHE A 24 -14.67 -2.00 -11.28
CA PHE A 24 -15.08 -0.98 -10.33
C PHE A 24 -14.53 0.37 -10.79
N VAL A 25 -15.42 1.34 -11.01
CA VAL A 25 -15.06 2.69 -11.46
C VAL A 25 -15.33 3.70 -10.35
N GLU A 26 -14.29 4.39 -9.90
CA GLU A 26 -14.40 5.52 -8.98
C GLU A 26 -14.73 6.80 -9.79
N LEU A 27 -15.98 7.26 -9.74
CA LEU A 27 -16.45 8.41 -10.51
C LEU A 27 -15.86 9.74 -10.01
N LYS A 28 -15.70 9.90 -8.69
CA LYS A 28 -15.19 11.14 -8.08
C LYS A 28 -13.66 11.20 -8.04
N ALA A 29 -13.01 11.04 -9.20
CA ALA A 29 -11.59 11.34 -9.35
C ALA A 29 -11.45 12.84 -9.68
N ARG A 30 -10.62 13.58 -8.91
CA ARG A 30 -10.38 15.00 -9.17
C ARG A 30 -9.95 15.22 -10.63
N PHE A 31 -10.66 16.09 -11.35
CA PHE A 31 -10.40 16.54 -12.72
C PHE A 31 -10.69 15.55 -13.86
N ASP A 32 -11.29 14.35 -13.59
CA ASP A 32 -11.51 13.32 -14.61
C ASP A 32 -12.94 12.74 -14.60
N GLU A 33 -13.93 13.45 -14.06
CA GLU A 33 -15.29 12.90 -13.88
C GLU A 33 -15.96 12.59 -15.22
N GLU A 34 -15.88 13.51 -16.21
CA GLU A 34 -16.45 13.31 -17.55
C GLU A 34 -15.76 12.18 -18.31
N ASN A 35 -14.44 12.11 -18.27
CA ASN A 35 -13.65 11.03 -18.88
C ASN A 35 -13.94 9.67 -18.25
N ASN A 36 -14.12 9.61 -16.93
CA ASN A 36 -14.47 8.36 -16.24
C ASN A 36 -15.86 7.88 -16.63
N LEU A 37 -16.81 8.80 -16.82
CA LEU A 37 -18.17 8.44 -17.25
C LEU A 37 -18.18 7.97 -18.70
N ALA A 38 -17.54 8.67 -19.62
CA ALA A 38 -17.42 8.28 -21.02
C ALA A 38 -16.70 6.92 -21.19
N THR A 39 -15.62 6.72 -20.42
CA THR A 39 -14.87 5.47 -20.38
C THR A 39 -15.74 4.30 -19.85
N ALA A 40 -16.53 4.53 -18.79
CA ALA A 40 -17.43 3.52 -18.25
C ALA A 40 -18.52 3.14 -19.27
N GLU A 41 -19.04 4.10 -20.04
CA GLU A 41 -20.03 3.84 -21.07
C GLU A 41 -19.46 2.99 -22.23
N LEU A 42 -18.22 3.27 -22.67
CA LEU A 42 -17.54 2.46 -23.67
C LEU A 42 -17.31 1.03 -23.19
N MET A 43 -16.92 0.85 -21.93
CA MET A 43 -16.76 -0.49 -21.32
C MET A 43 -18.12 -1.23 -21.28
N ARG A 44 -19.20 -0.55 -20.88
CA ARG A 44 -20.54 -1.13 -20.82
C ARG A 44 -21.03 -1.58 -22.21
N LYS A 45 -20.79 -0.79 -23.24
CA LYS A 45 -21.10 -1.15 -24.65
C LYS A 45 -20.29 -2.38 -25.10
N ALA A 46 -19.14 -2.63 -24.55
CA ALA A 46 -18.34 -3.82 -24.81
C ALA A 46 -18.77 -5.06 -23.99
N GLY A 47 -19.81 -4.95 -23.18
CA GLY A 47 -20.34 -6.07 -22.36
C GLY A 47 -19.64 -6.21 -21.00
N ILE A 48 -18.92 -5.19 -20.54
CA ILE A 48 -18.28 -5.17 -19.22
C ILE A 48 -19.29 -4.78 -18.14
N ASP A 49 -19.32 -5.54 -17.06
CA ASP A 49 -20.11 -5.25 -15.87
C ASP A 49 -19.43 -4.12 -15.06
N ILE A 50 -20.08 -2.98 -14.97
CA ILE A 50 -19.55 -1.79 -14.30
C ILE A 50 -20.16 -1.64 -12.90
N ILE A 51 -19.32 -1.64 -11.88
CA ILE A 51 -19.69 -1.27 -10.52
C ILE A 51 -19.27 0.18 -10.31
N PHE A 52 -20.25 1.03 -10.07
CA PHE A 52 -19.97 2.44 -9.72
C PHE A 52 -19.69 2.60 -8.23
N SER A 53 -18.98 3.68 -7.91
CA SER A 53 -18.62 4.03 -6.53
C SER A 53 -19.82 4.00 -5.58
N ILE A 54 -19.60 3.48 -4.38
CA ILE A 54 -20.62 3.44 -3.33
C ILE A 54 -20.71 4.86 -2.73
N PRO A 55 -21.90 5.48 -2.65
CA PRO A 55 -22.05 6.79 -2.03
C PRO A 55 -21.44 6.84 -0.62
N GLY A 56 -20.62 7.86 -0.35
CA GLY A 56 -19.93 8.03 0.93
C GLY A 56 -18.72 7.11 1.17
N LEU A 57 -18.42 6.20 0.24
CA LEU A 57 -17.29 5.28 0.32
C LEU A 57 -16.37 5.44 -0.89
N LYS A 58 -15.16 5.92 -0.68
CA LYS A 58 -14.14 5.98 -1.72
C LYS A 58 -13.32 4.69 -1.76
N VAL A 59 -13.22 4.08 -2.92
CA VAL A 59 -12.33 2.94 -3.16
C VAL A 59 -11.01 3.46 -3.71
N HIS A 60 -9.92 3.22 -2.98
CA HIS A 60 -8.59 3.65 -3.34
C HIS A 60 -7.63 2.48 -3.56
N ALA A 61 -8.06 1.26 -3.34
CA ALA A 61 -7.31 0.04 -3.65
C ALA A 61 -6.99 -0.06 -5.15
N LYS A 62 -5.79 -0.51 -5.49
CA LYS A 62 -5.31 -0.76 -6.84
C LYS A 62 -5.12 -2.26 -6.99
N VAL A 63 -6.16 -2.92 -7.44
CA VAL A 63 -6.26 -4.38 -7.46
C VAL A 63 -6.82 -4.89 -8.78
N ALA A 64 -6.37 -6.06 -9.18
CA ALA A 64 -6.98 -6.82 -10.27
C ALA A 64 -7.02 -8.31 -9.91
N LEU A 65 -7.99 -9.01 -10.47
CA LEU A 65 -8.22 -10.43 -10.24
C LEU A 65 -8.53 -11.13 -11.56
N ILE A 66 -7.81 -12.22 -11.84
CA ILE A 66 -8.05 -13.09 -12.99
C ILE A 66 -8.44 -14.46 -12.45
N LEU A 67 -9.70 -14.82 -12.61
CA LEU A 67 -10.20 -16.15 -12.28
C LEU A 67 -10.25 -17.01 -13.53
N ARG A 68 -9.59 -18.15 -13.46
CA ARG A 68 -9.62 -19.16 -14.54
C ARG A 68 -10.46 -20.34 -14.10
N LYS A 69 -11.27 -20.86 -15.03
CA LYS A 69 -12.07 -22.07 -14.84
C LYS A 69 -11.86 -23.02 -16.01
N ASN A 70 -11.99 -24.31 -15.78
CA ASN A 70 -12.09 -25.30 -16.85
C ASN A 70 -13.53 -25.36 -17.39
N ASP A 71 -13.76 -26.21 -18.38
CA ASP A 71 -15.06 -26.39 -19.01
C ASP A 71 -16.13 -26.95 -18.05
N LYS A 72 -15.70 -27.59 -16.95
CA LYS A 72 -16.59 -28.08 -15.87
C LYS A 72 -16.91 -27.00 -14.83
N GLY A 73 -16.40 -25.77 -15.02
CA GLY A 73 -16.58 -24.65 -14.07
C GLY A 73 -15.67 -24.70 -12.83
N GLU A 74 -14.77 -25.69 -12.75
CA GLU A 74 -13.84 -25.80 -11.63
C GLU A 74 -12.74 -24.74 -11.75
N ARG A 75 -12.39 -24.15 -10.59
CA ARG A 75 -11.38 -23.08 -10.56
C ARG A 75 -9.98 -23.62 -10.79
N LEU A 76 -9.32 -23.11 -11.80
CA LEU A 76 -7.91 -23.33 -12.09
C LEU A 76 -7.02 -22.30 -11.35
N ARG A 77 -5.69 -22.39 -11.60
CA ARG A 77 -4.73 -21.39 -11.10
C ARG A 77 -5.21 -19.99 -11.52
N SER A 78 -5.48 -19.18 -10.55
CA SER A 78 -5.99 -17.81 -10.69
C SER A 78 -4.97 -16.82 -10.16
N TYR A 79 -5.08 -15.55 -10.52
CA TYR A 79 -4.05 -14.56 -10.27
C TYR A 79 -4.65 -13.31 -9.64
N ALA A 80 -3.94 -12.75 -8.67
CA ALA A 80 -4.26 -11.46 -8.07
C ALA A 80 -3.12 -10.47 -8.31
N TYR A 81 -3.48 -9.22 -8.47
CA TYR A 81 -2.58 -8.06 -8.55
C TYR A 81 -2.96 -7.08 -7.45
N VAL A 82 -1.96 -6.62 -6.69
CA VAL A 82 -2.10 -5.56 -5.68
C VAL A 82 -0.97 -4.57 -5.87
N SER A 83 -1.29 -3.28 -5.95
CA SER A 83 -0.30 -2.23 -6.20
C SER A 83 -0.43 -1.05 -5.25
N THR A 84 0.68 -0.36 -5.05
CA THR A 84 0.72 0.95 -4.40
C THR A 84 0.27 2.06 -5.37
N GLY A 85 0.47 1.88 -6.67
CA GLY A 85 0.22 2.85 -7.74
C GLY A 85 -1.03 2.59 -8.57
N ASN A 86 -1.54 3.64 -9.20
CA ASN A 86 -2.73 3.61 -10.04
C ASN A 86 -2.48 2.91 -11.39
N PHE A 87 -3.54 2.36 -12.00
CA PHE A 87 -3.54 1.97 -13.41
C PHE A 87 -3.59 3.22 -14.30
N ASN A 88 -2.45 3.90 -14.40
CA ASN A 88 -2.31 5.13 -15.18
C ASN A 88 -0.89 5.22 -15.73
N GLU A 89 -0.76 5.08 -17.04
CA GLU A 89 0.50 5.01 -17.76
C GLU A 89 1.31 6.33 -17.67
N LYS A 90 0.62 7.47 -17.58
CA LYS A 90 1.29 8.78 -17.45
C LYS A 90 1.98 8.91 -16.09
N THR A 91 1.27 8.54 -15.01
CA THR A 91 1.85 8.61 -13.66
C THR A 91 2.90 7.51 -13.44
N ALA A 92 2.75 6.33 -14.07
CA ALA A 92 3.70 5.23 -13.96
C ALA A 92 5.11 5.56 -14.50
N LYS A 93 5.23 6.60 -15.34
CA LYS A 93 6.53 7.06 -15.86
C LYS A 93 7.30 7.93 -14.85
N ILE A 94 6.63 8.48 -13.85
CA ILE A 94 7.22 9.45 -12.91
C ILE A 94 7.04 9.05 -11.43
N TYR A 95 6.19 8.07 -11.14
CA TYR A 95 5.95 7.57 -9.79
C TYR A 95 6.72 6.27 -9.58
N ALA A 96 7.46 6.19 -8.48
CA ALA A 96 8.06 4.94 -8.01
C ALA A 96 7.00 4.17 -7.22
N ASP A 97 6.41 3.17 -7.87
CA ASP A 97 5.39 2.29 -7.28
C ASP A 97 5.82 0.82 -7.32
N ILE A 98 5.19 0.02 -6.49
CA ILE A 98 5.45 -1.41 -6.37
C ILE A 98 4.14 -2.17 -6.55
N ALA A 99 4.21 -3.29 -7.27
CA ALA A 99 3.08 -4.17 -7.47
C ALA A 99 3.46 -5.63 -7.26
N LEU A 100 2.56 -6.40 -6.67
CA LEU A 100 2.65 -7.85 -6.53
C LEU A 100 1.70 -8.54 -7.49
N TYR A 101 2.24 -9.41 -8.34
CA TYR A 101 1.48 -10.44 -9.04
C TYR A 101 1.62 -11.76 -8.30
N THR A 102 0.52 -12.40 -7.96
CA THR A 102 0.55 -13.64 -7.21
C THR A 102 -0.55 -14.61 -7.61
N CYS A 103 -0.27 -15.91 -7.50
CA CYS A 103 -1.27 -16.97 -7.59
C CYS A 103 -1.51 -17.65 -6.22
N ASN A 104 -1.06 -17.05 -5.11
CA ASN A 104 -1.33 -17.58 -3.79
C ASN A 104 -2.83 -17.70 -3.56
N LYS A 105 -3.28 -18.91 -3.26
CA LYS A 105 -4.72 -19.23 -3.16
C LYS A 105 -5.44 -18.35 -2.13
N GLN A 106 -4.83 -18.11 -0.97
CA GLN A 106 -5.46 -17.32 0.10
C GLN A 106 -5.61 -15.85 -0.29
N ILE A 107 -4.59 -15.26 -0.94
CA ILE A 107 -4.66 -13.87 -1.44
C ILE A 107 -5.72 -13.76 -2.55
N VAL A 108 -5.78 -14.74 -3.46
CA VAL A 108 -6.79 -14.78 -4.51
C VAL A 108 -8.20 -14.93 -3.94
N ASP A 109 -8.40 -15.76 -2.91
CA ASP A 109 -9.69 -15.95 -2.23
C ASP A 109 -10.13 -14.66 -1.51
N ASP A 110 -9.19 -13.99 -0.82
CA ASP A 110 -9.44 -12.70 -0.19
C ASP A 110 -9.80 -11.63 -1.22
N MET A 111 -9.15 -11.64 -2.39
CA MET A 111 -9.50 -10.73 -3.49
C MET A 111 -10.91 -10.98 -4.02
N CYS A 112 -11.32 -12.25 -4.14
CA CYS A 112 -12.72 -12.58 -4.47
C CYS A 112 -13.69 -11.99 -3.43
N THR A 113 -13.35 -12.12 -2.15
CA THR A 113 -14.13 -11.56 -1.04
C THR A 113 -14.21 -10.03 -1.15
N LEU A 114 -13.10 -9.35 -1.45
CA LEU A 114 -13.09 -7.90 -1.66
C LEU A 114 -14.02 -7.47 -2.79
N PHE A 115 -14.01 -8.15 -3.94
CA PHE A 115 -14.94 -7.85 -5.03
C PHE A 115 -16.40 -8.08 -4.64
N LYS A 116 -16.71 -9.10 -3.83
CA LYS A 116 -18.07 -9.31 -3.28
C LYS A 116 -18.49 -8.15 -2.36
N VAL A 117 -17.56 -7.62 -1.54
CA VAL A 117 -17.81 -6.41 -0.73
C VAL A 117 -18.13 -5.21 -1.61
N LEU A 118 -17.36 -5.00 -2.69
CA LEU A 118 -17.58 -3.90 -3.63
C LEU A 118 -18.92 -4.02 -4.37
N ARG A 119 -19.40 -5.25 -4.59
CA ARG A 119 -20.74 -5.54 -5.13
C ARG A 119 -21.85 -5.47 -4.08
N LYS A 120 -21.52 -5.23 -2.80
CA LYS A 120 -22.45 -5.25 -1.64
C LYS A 120 -23.08 -6.62 -1.39
N GLU A 121 -22.45 -7.69 -1.84
CA GLU A 121 -22.88 -9.08 -1.62
C GLU A 121 -22.49 -9.59 -0.23
N VAL A 122 -21.47 -8.96 0.40
CA VAL A 122 -20.95 -9.29 1.74
C VAL A 122 -20.74 -8.03 2.53
N THR A 123 -21.29 -7.96 3.74
CA THR A 123 -21.17 -6.83 4.68
C THR A 123 -20.14 -7.05 5.76
N GLU A 124 -19.93 -8.30 6.19
CA GLU A 124 -18.98 -8.71 7.23
C GLU A 124 -17.94 -9.69 6.64
N PRO A 125 -17.01 -9.19 5.82
CA PRO A 125 -16.00 -10.05 5.22
C PRO A 125 -14.96 -10.50 6.23
N ARG A 126 -14.41 -11.70 6.00
CA ARG A 126 -13.21 -12.19 6.69
C ARG A 126 -12.10 -12.36 5.68
N PHE A 127 -10.93 -11.76 5.98
CA PHE A 127 -9.73 -11.84 5.17
C PHE A 127 -8.68 -12.67 5.90
N LYS A 128 -7.97 -13.52 5.16
CA LYS A 128 -6.92 -14.41 5.72
C LYS A 128 -5.52 -13.81 5.58
N ARG A 129 -5.29 -13.06 4.51
CA ARG A 129 -3.98 -12.49 4.15
C ARG A 129 -4.04 -11.02 3.84
N LEU A 130 -5.09 -10.57 3.13
CA LEU A 130 -5.22 -9.16 2.82
C LEU A 130 -5.64 -8.37 4.06
N LEU A 131 -5.02 -7.22 4.23
CA LEU A 131 -5.46 -6.23 5.21
C LEU A 131 -6.25 -5.14 4.47
N ILE A 132 -7.53 -5.07 4.79
CA ILE A 132 -8.45 -4.15 4.11
C ILE A 132 -8.92 -3.09 5.11
N ALA A 133 -8.73 -1.82 4.73
CA ALA A 133 -9.18 -0.69 5.54
C ALA A 133 -10.70 -0.79 5.80
N ARG A 134 -11.14 -0.32 6.97
CA ARG A 134 -12.49 -0.46 7.54
C ARG A 134 -12.87 -1.85 8.04
N PHE A 135 -12.08 -2.88 7.75
CA PHE A 135 -12.34 -4.24 8.24
C PHE A 135 -11.24 -4.68 9.22
N ASN A 136 -10.17 -5.27 8.73
CA ASN A 136 -9.12 -5.86 9.57
C ASN A 136 -7.79 -5.07 9.60
N LEU A 137 -7.61 -4.04 8.78
CA LEU A 137 -6.31 -3.35 8.65
C LEU A 137 -5.83 -2.76 9.99
N LEU A 138 -6.66 -1.98 10.67
CA LEU A 138 -6.23 -1.31 11.91
C LEU A 138 -5.94 -2.27 13.08
N PRO A 139 -6.81 -3.24 13.38
CA PRO A 139 -6.50 -4.25 14.40
C PRO A 139 -5.19 -4.98 14.13
N GLU A 140 -4.96 -5.39 12.90
CA GLU A 140 -3.74 -6.11 12.50
C GLU A 140 -2.49 -5.24 12.60
N LEU A 141 -2.55 -3.95 12.19
CA LEU A 141 -1.43 -3.03 12.36
C LEU A 141 -1.05 -2.84 13.82
N LYS A 142 -2.05 -2.67 14.70
CA LYS A 142 -1.82 -2.57 16.15
C LYS A 142 -1.22 -3.85 16.72
N ALA A 143 -1.69 -5.01 16.28
CA ALA A 143 -1.14 -6.31 16.70
C ALA A 143 0.31 -6.49 16.23
N LEU A 144 0.66 -6.06 15.02
CA LEU A 144 2.04 -6.08 14.51
C LEU A 144 2.96 -5.19 15.34
N ILE A 145 2.54 -3.97 15.67
CA ILE A 145 3.30 -3.06 16.53
C ILE A 145 3.45 -3.64 17.95
N GLN A 146 2.36 -4.17 18.51
CA GLN A 146 2.39 -4.79 19.83
C GLN A 146 3.36 -5.98 19.88
N ARG A 147 3.41 -6.79 18.83
CA ARG A 147 4.36 -7.89 18.72
C ARG A 147 5.81 -7.42 18.78
N GLU A 148 6.17 -6.33 18.13
CA GLU A 148 7.54 -5.78 18.23
C GLU A 148 7.85 -5.29 19.65
N ILE A 149 6.87 -4.70 20.34
CA ILE A 149 6.99 -4.32 21.75
C ILE A 149 7.23 -5.54 22.64
N ASP A 150 6.48 -6.61 22.43
CA ASP A 150 6.58 -7.81 23.24
C ASP A 150 7.92 -8.53 23.03
N LEU A 151 8.44 -8.54 21.79
CA LEU A 151 9.78 -9.03 21.48
C LEU A 151 10.87 -8.27 22.25
N VAL A 152 10.77 -6.93 22.32
CA VAL A 152 11.73 -6.13 23.11
C VAL A 152 11.65 -6.45 24.58
N LYS A 153 10.45 -6.63 25.15
CA LYS A 153 10.27 -7.06 26.54
C LYS A 153 10.86 -8.43 26.84
N GLU A 154 10.91 -9.31 25.82
CA GLU A 154 11.58 -10.62 25.88
C GLU A 154 13.10 -10.54 25.67
N GLY A 155 13.68 -9.35 25.54
CA GLY A 155 15.11 -9.14 25.28
C GLY A 155 15.54 -9.39 23.85
N LYS A 156 14.60 -9.48 22.91
CA LYS A 156 14.85 -9.62 21.47
C LYS A 156 14.81 -8.26 20.78
N PRO A 157 15.48 -8.09 19.62
CA PRO A 157 15.41 -6.83 18.88
C PRO A 157 14.01 -6.62 18.30
N GLY A 158 13.41 -5.45 18.56
CA GLY A 158 12.21 -4.97 17.88
C GLY A 158 12.56 -3.93 16.81
N ARG A 159 12.04 -4.08 15.60
CA ARG A 159 12.33 -3.18 14.50
C ARG A 159 11.12 -2.95 13.58
N ILE A 160 10.84 -1.70 13.29
CA ILE A 160 9.79 -1.28 12.37
C ILE A 160 10.39 -0.34 11.33
N ILE A 161 10.12 -0.58 10.04
CA ILE A 161 10.41 0.38 8.96
C ILE A 161 9.11 0.64 8.21
N LEU A 162 8.71 1.91 8.13
CA LEU A 162 7.48 2.30 7.44
C LEU A 162 7.79 3.33 6.36
N LYS A 163 7.59 2.94 5.10
CA LYS A 163 7.60 3.86 3.97
C LYS A 163 6.16 4.20 3.56
N MET A 164 5.85 5.49 3.48
CA MET A 164 4.55 6.00 3.09
C MET A 164 4.64 7.46 2.61
N ASN A 165 3.56 7.98 2.01
CA ASN A 165 3.56 9.37 1.58
C ASN A 165 3.17 10.33 2.72
N ALA A 166 2.27 9.89 3.62
CA ALA A 166 1.80 10.73 4.72
C ALA A 166 1.50 9.93 5.98
N LEU A 167 1.92 10.47 7.13
CA LEU A 167 1.66 9.99 8.48
C LEU A 167 0.94 11.08 9.27
N GLN A 168 -0.36 10.90 9.55
CA GLN A 168 -1.20 11.94 10.16
C GLN A 168 -2.20 11.40 11.19
N ASP A 169 -2.48 10.09 11.17
CA ASP A 169 -3.42 9.48 12.11
C ASP A 169 -2.85 9.47 13.52
N THR A 170 -3.50 10.19 14.45
CA THR A 170 -3.00 10.36 15.82
C THR A 170 -2.92 9.02 16.56
N ALA A 171 -3.94 8.17 16.41
CA ALA A 171 -3.97 6.89 17.12
C ALA A 171 -2.81 5.96 16.67
N MET A 172 -2.43 6.01 15.40
CA MET A 172 -1.28 5.23 14.91
C MET A 172 0.06 5.88 15.29
N ILE A 173 0.12 7.21 15.38
CA ILE A 173 1.30 7.92 15.89
C ILE A 173 1.52 7.57 17.37
N ASP A 174 0.47 7.56 18.20
CA ASP A 174 0.54 7.16 19.60
C ASP A 174 1.04 5.71 19.77
N GLU A 175 0.60 4.79 18.88
CA GLU A 175 1.13 3.41 18.89
C GLU A 175 2.65 3.36 18.55
N LEU A 176 3.13 4.22 17.64
CA LEU A 176 4.56 4.31 17.34
C LEU A 176 5.36 4.93 18.51
N TYR A 177 4.81 5.94 19.19
CA TYR A 177 5.44 6.49 20.39
C TYR A 177 5.52 5.44 21.50
N ARG A 178 4.43 4.72 21.76
CA ARG A 178 4.42 3.61 22.74
C ARG A 178 5.46 2.53 22.40
N ALA A 179 5.61 2.20 21.12
CA ALA A 179 6.62 1.24 20.67
C ALA A 179 8.05 1.78 20.88
N SER A 180 8.28 3.07 20.59
CA SER A 180 9.56 3.73 20.84
C SER A 180 9.93 3.74 22.32
N GLU A 181 8.99 4.08 23.21
CA GLU A 181 9.20 4.06 24.66
C GLU A 181 9.55 2.66 25.16
N ALA A 182 8.96 1.62 24.57
CA ALA A 182 9.29 0.23 24.87
C ALA A 182 10.66 -0.22 24.34
N GLY A 183 11.34 0.59 23.50
CA GLY A 183 12.67 0.29 22.99
C GLY A 183 12.71 -0.23 21.55
N VAL A 184 11.58 -0.28 20.84
CA VAL A 184 11.52 -0.68 19.43
C VAL A 184 12.23 0.37 18.57
N GLN A 185 13.12 -0.05 17.68
CA GLN A 185 13.77 0.83 16.71
C GLN A 185 12.85 1.08 15.52
N ILE A 186 12.55 2.34 15.23
CA ILE A 186 11.57 2.74 14.21
C ILE A 186 12.20 3.69 13.21
N ASP A 187 12.22 3.27 11.96
CA ASP A 187 12.67 4.06 10.83
C ASP A 187 11.48 4.41 9.92
N LEU A 188 11.23 5.69 9.74
CA LEU A 188 10.14 6.19 8.90
C LEU A 188 10.69 6.86 7.64
N ILE A 189 10.16 6.48 6.47
CA ILE A 189 10.44 7.14 5.19
C ILE A 189 9.14 7.82 4.76
N VAL A 190 8.98 9.11 5.10
CA VAL A 190 7.74 9.86 4.87
C VAL A 190 8.00 11.05 3.95
N ARG A 191 7.55 10.94 2.70
CA ARG A 191 7.80 11.95 1.67
C ARG A 191 7.08 13.28 1.91
N GLY A 192 5.83 13.24 2.37
CA GLY A 192 4.94 14.39 2.51
C GLY A 192 4.65 14.74 3.96
N ILE A 193 3.37 14.85 4.29
CA ILE A 193 2.89 15.22 5.63
C ILE A 193 3.36 14.19 6.66
N CYS A 194 4.03 14.66 7.71
CA CYS A 194 4.39 13.86 8.88
C CYS A 194 4.02 14.67 10.12
N CYS A 195 3.02 14.19 10.87
CA CYS A 195 2.58 14.80 12.13
C CYS A 195 3.26 14.17 13.36
N LEU A 196 4.08 13.14 13.15
CA LEU A 196 4.91 12.55 14.20
C LEU A 196 6.14 13.44 14.44
N VAL A 197 6.44 13.73 15.70
CA VAL A 197 7.61 14.51 16.14
C VAL A 197 8.69 13.54 16.60
N PRO A 198 9.83 13.44 15.89
CA PRO A 198 10.96 12.61 16.31
C PRO A 198 11.85 13.33 17.31
N GLY A 199 12.72 12.58 18.01
CA GLY A 199 13.81 13.15 18.83
C GLY A 199 13.41 13.65 20.21
N GLU A 200 12.17 13.45 20.62
CA GLU A 200 11.67 13.70 21.97
C GLU A 200 11.87 12.46 22.86
N SER A 201 11.68 12.59 24.17
CA SER A 201 11.85 11.47 25.12
C SER A 201 11.02 10.25 24.76
N PHE A 202 9.77 10.45 24.31
CA PHE A 202 8.84 9.40 23.88
C PHE A 202 9.10 8.89 22.45
N SER A 203 9.90 9.62 21.65
CA SER A 203 10.23 9.26 20.26
C SER A 203 11.74 9.10 20.01
N ARG A 204 12.56 8.88 21.07
CA ARG A 204 14.02 8.76 20.97
C ARG A 204 14.51 7.65 20.06
N ASN A 205 13.70 6.61 19.86
CA ASN A 205 13.99 5.47 19.00
C ASN A 205 13.35 5.60 17.60
N ILE A 206 12.79 6.77 17.28
CA ILE A 206 12.17 7.04 15.98
C ILE A 206 13.03 7.99 15.17
N ARG A 207 13.36 7.59 13.95
CA ARG A 207 14.01 8.45 12.95
C ARG A 207 13.07 8.65 11.77
N VAL A 208 12.97 9.87 11.28
CA VAL A 208 12.15 10.21 10.11
C VAL A 208 13.07 10.68 8.99
N THR A 209 13.02 9.97 7.87
CA THR A 209 13.74 10.31 6.63
C THR A 209 12.74 10.81 5.59
N ARG A 210 13.13 11.82 4.83
CA ARG A 210 12.39 12.31 3.67
C ARG A 210 13.29 12.24 2.44
N ILE A 211 12.78 11.67 1.36
CA ILE A 211 13.48 11.55 0.08
C ILE A 211 12.64 12.27 -0.98
N VAL A 212 13.27 13.20 -1.71
CA VAL A 212 12.68 13.90 -2.85
C VAL A 212 13.71 13.91 -3.96
N ASP A 213 13.48 13.12 -5.00
CA ASP A 213 14.40 12.96 -6.12
C ASP A 213 13.65 12.99 -7.47
N SER A 214 14.27 12.49 -8.52
CA SER A 214 13.77 12.53 -9.91
C SER A 214 12.42 11.84 -10.08
N PHE A 215 12.20 10.72 -9.37
CA PHE A 215 10.92 10.03 -9.33
C PHE A 215 10.17 10.38 -8.04
N LEU A 216 8.84 10.41 -8.15
CA LEU A 216 8.00 10.61 -6.97
C LEU A 216 7.97 9.32 -6.15
N GLU A 217 8.55 9.35 -4.95
CA GLU A 217 8.54 8.24 -4.00
C GLU A 217 7.12 7.96 -3.51
N HIS A 218 6.38 7.10 -4.23
CA HIS A 218 4.95 6.90 -4.01
C HIS A 218 4.61 5.54 -3.38
N ALA A 219 5.52 4.58 -3.42
CA ALA A 219 5.29 3.27 -2.84
C ALA A 219 5.03 3.33 -1.32
N ARG A 220 4.17 2.43 -0.83
CA ARG A 220 4.00 2.17 0.60
C ARG A 220 4.49 0.76 0.87
N VAL A 221 5.49 0.68 1.74
CA VAL A 221 6.11 -0.58 2.15
C VAL A 221 6.27 -0.55 3.66
N TRP A 222 5.78 -1.59 4.34
CA TRP A 222 5.87 -1.70 5.79
C TRP A 222 6.62 -2.96 6.16
N TYR A 223 7.59 -2.82 7.04
CA TYR A 223 8.44 -3.89 7.55
C TYR A 223 8.31 -3.97 9.06
N PHE A 224 8.14 -5.18 9.57
CA PHE A 224 8.18 -5.52 10.98
C PHE A 224 9.19 -6.64 11.17
N GLY A 225 10.13 -6.49 12.12
CA GLY A 225 11.28 -7.38 12.32
C GLY A 225 10.91 -8.78 12.76
N ASN A 226 9.82 -8.91 13.54
CA ASN A 226 9.19 -10.17 13.89
C ASN A 226 10.17 -11.23 14.46
N GLY A 227 11.15 -10.78 15.25
CA GLY A 227 12.11 -11.68 15.89
C GLY A 227 13.07 -12.38 14.93
N GLY A 228 13.32 -11.81 13.72
CA GLY A 228 14.26 -12.34 12.75
C GLY A 228 13.64 -13.02 11.52
N ASP A 229 12.31 -13.24 11.50
CA ASP A 229 11.56 -13.62 10.29
C ASP A 229 10.63 -12.47 9.87
N PRO A 230 11.15 -11.48 9.15
CA PRO A 230 10.46 -10.22 8.94
C PRO A 230 9.16 -10.38 8.16
N LEU A 231 8.16 -9.61 8.56
CA LEU A 231 6.91 -9.45 7.85
C LEU A 231 6.96 -8.18 7.02
N VAL A 232 6.78 -8.30 5.70
CA VAL A 232 6.81 -7.18 4.76
C VAL A 232 5.47 -7.08 4.04
N PHE A 233 4.96 -5.86 3.93
CA PHE A 233 3.68 -5.57 3.30
C PHE A 233 3.82 -4.44 2.28
N ILE A 234 3.01 -4.48 1.23
CA ILE A 234 2.81 -3.38 0.30
C ILE A 234 1.32 -3.05 0.19
N GLY A 235 1.00 -1.79 -0.10
CA GLY A 235 -0.41 -1.44 -0.23
C GLY A 235 -0.67 0.00 -0.65
N SER A 236 -1.96 0.32 -0.70
CA SER A 236 -2.42 1.63 -1.15
C SER A 236 -2.55 2.71 -0.07
N PRO A 237 -2.70 2.40 1.24
CA PRO A 237 -2.98 3.43 2.24
C PRO A 237 -1.73 4.16 2.74
N ASP A 238 -1.87 5.46 2.92
CA ASP A 238 -1.09 6.22 3.88
C ASP A 238 -1.72 6.10 5.28
N TRP A 239 -0.97 6.41 6.33
CA TRP A 239 -1.51 6.42 7.68
C TRP A 239 -2.17 7.78 7.98
N MET A 240 -3.23 8.03 7.24
CA MET A 240 -4.11 9.18 7.41
C MET A 240 -5.52 8.72 7.77
N ARG A 241 -6.22 9.51 8.57
CA ARG A 241 -7.59 9.21 9.01
C ARG A 241 -8.53 8.86 7.85
N ARG A 242 -8.42 9.57 6.72
CA ARG A 242 -9.24 9.28 5.53
C ARG A 242 -8.95 7.92 4.91
N ASN A 243 -7.68 7.46 4.89
CA ASN A 243 -7.28 6.18 4.33
C ASN A 243 -7.69 5.02 5.24
N LEU A 244 -7.44 5.16 6.55
CA LEU A 244 -7.65 4.08 7.50
C LEU A 244 -9.12 3.84 7.85
N TYR A 245 -9.96 4.91 7.85
CA TYR A 245 -11.34 4.83 8.35
C TYR A 245 -12.42 5.09 7.30
N ARG A 246 -12.12 5.80 6.20
CA ARG A 246 -13.15 6.29 5.27
C ARG A 246 -13.00 5.79 3.84
N ARG A 247 -12.00 4.94 3.57
CA ARG A 247 -11.75 4.40 2.25
C ARG A 247 -11.66 2.88 2.28
N ILE A 248 -11.86 2.25 1.13
CA ILE A 248 -11.39 0.89 0.91
C ILE A 248 -9.98 1.00 0.37
N GLU A 249 -9.03 0.53 1.16
CA GLU A 249 -7.62 0.39 0.83
C GLU A 249 -7.25 -1.08 0.96
N ALA A 250 -6.28 -1.54 0.20
CA ALA A 250 -5.81 -2.92 0.25
C ALA A 250 -4.31 -2.98 0.49
N VAL A 251 -3.93 -3.87 1.39
CA VAL A 251 -2.53 -4.18 1.73
C VAL A 251 -2.34 -5.68 1.64
N THR A 252 -1.24 -6.12 1.07
CA THR A 252 -0.89 -7.53 0.91
C THR A 252 0.44 -7.85 1.57
N PRO A 253 0.57 -8.99 2.27
CA PRO A 253 1.86 -9.48 2.71
C PRO A 253 2.68 -10.00 1.53
N ILE A 254 3.98 -9.85 1.62
CA ILE A 254 4.95 -10.46 0.69
C ILE A 254 5.39 -11.80 1.27
N LEU A 255 4.86 -12.88 0.73
CA LEU A 255 5.08 -14.23 1.26
C LEU A 255 6.37 -14.88 0.74
N ASP A 256 6.83 -14.49 -0.45
CA ASP A 256 8.06 -14.99 -1.05
C ASP A 256 9.30 -14.39 -0.34
N GLY A 257 10.19 -15.25 0.14
CA GLY A 257 11.37 -14.83 0.91
C GLY A 257 12.39 -14.03 0.08
N ARG A 258 12.49 -14.26 -1.25
CA ARG A 258 13.36 -13.48 -2.13
C ARG A 258 12.81 -12.06 -2.30
N LEU A 259 11.52 -11.93 -2.57
CA LEU A 259 10.87 -10.62 -2.71
C LEU A 259 10.88 -9.84 -1.38
N ARG A 260 10.74 -10.53 -0.23
CA ARG A 260 10.89 -9.87 1.08
C ARG A 260 12.29 -9.27 1.25
N ARG A 261 13.34 -10.00 0.89
CA ARG A 261 14.73 -9.50 0.95
C ARG A 261 14.92 -8.31 0.03
N GLU A 262 14.49 -8.41 -1.24
CA GLU A 262 14.58 -7.33 -2.21
C GLU A 262 13.93 -6.03 -1.71
N LEU A 263 12.74 -6.11 -1.12
CA LEU A 263 12.07 -4.94 -0.54
C LEU A 263 12.76 -4.44 0.73
N THR A 264 13.32 -5.32 1.55
CA THR A 264 14.10 -4.92 2.72
C THR A 264 15.37 -4.21 2.30
N ASP A 265 16.11 -4.73 1.32
CA ASP A 265 17.34 -4.11 0.80
C ASP A 265 17.04 -2.73 0.18
N MET A 266 15.92 -2.60 -0.53
CA MET A 266 15.45 -1.29 -1.03
C MET A 266 15.19 -0.30 0.12
N LEU A 267 14.52 -0.71 1.19
CA LEU A 267 14.27 0.15 2.35
C LEU A 267 15.58 0.57 3.02
N GLU A 268 16.51 -0.36 3.23
CA GLU A 268 17.81 -0.07 3.83
C GLU A 268 18.63 0.88 2.95
N LEU A 269 18.63 0.68 1.64
CA LEU A 269 19.27 1.60 0.70
C LEU A 269 18.68 3.00 0.81
N GLN A 270 17.35 3.13 0.90
CA GLN A 270 16.69 4.42 1.06
C GLN A 270 16.99 5.08 2.42
N LEU A 271 17.13 4.30 3.48
CA LEU A 271 17.53 4.79 4.80
C LEU A 271 18.98 5.28 4.81
N SER A 272 19.87 4.63 4.06
CA SER A 272 21.28 5.03 3.91
C SER A 272 21.49 6.21 2.96
N ALA A 273 20.50 6.53 2.10
CA ALA A 273 20.59 7.62 1.13
C ALA A 273 20.91 8.95 1.80
N ASN A 274 21.87 9.68 1.23
CA ASN A 274 22.32 10.98 1.76
C ASN A 274 22.31 12.10 0.72
N ARG A 275 22.26 11.77 -0.58
CA ARG A 275 22.38 12.77 -1.65
C ARG A 275 21.12 13.63 -1.81
N LYS A 276 19.93 13.03 -1.69
CA LYS A 276 18.63 13.68 -1.84
C LYS A 276 17.70 13.41 -0.64
N ALA A 277 18.29 13.01 0.48
CA ALA A 277 17.58 12.67 1.69
C ALA A 277 17.81 13.70 2.81
N CYS A 278 16.78 13.92 3.60
CA CYS A 278 16.78 14.75 4.78
C CYS A 278 16.33 13.94 6.01
N TRP A 279 16.88 14.27 7.17
CA TRP A 279 16.26 13.97 8.45
C TRP A 279 15.16 14.99 8.72
N VAL A 280 14.08 14.57 9.37
CA VAL A 280 13.14 15.49 10.00
C VAL A 280 13.49 15.58 11.48
N ASP A 281 13.74 16.81 11.98
CA ASP A 281 14.09 17.05 13.39
C ASP A 281 12.84 17.23 14.28
N ASN A 282 13.03 17.46 15.57
CA ASN A 282 11.95 17.67 16.54
C ASN A 282 11.15 18.98 16.32
N GLN A 283 11.64 19.89 15.49
CA GLN A 283 10.93 21.09 15.04
C GLN A 283 10.28 20.89 13.66
N LEU A 284 10.26 19.65 13.16
CA LEU A 284 9.73 19.25 11.85
C LEU A 284 10.44 19.91 10.66
N ARG A 285 11.69 20.34 10.84
CA ARG A 285 12.53 20.91 9.78
C ARG A 285 13.26 19.80 9.03
N ASN A 286 13.54 20.05 7.75
CA ASN A 286 14.34 19.15 6.91
C ASN A 286 15.83 19.45 7.08
N ILE A 287 16.57 18.52 7.64
CA ILE A 287 18.04 18.60 7.80
C ILE A 287 18.69 17.68 6.77
N PHE A 288 19.40 18.24 5.81
CA PHE A 288 20.05 17.44 4.75
C PHE A 288 21.07 16.47 5.33
N LYS A 289 21.01 15.22 4.89
CA LYS A 289 21.92 14.15 5.33
C LYS A 289 23.34 14.29 4.74
N ARG A 290 23.48 14.92 3.57
CA ARG A 290 24.75 15.08 2.90
C ARG A 290 25.67 15.99 3.72
N LYS A 291 26.86 15.48 4.04
CA LYS A 291 27.96 16.24 4.66
C LYS A 291 29.17 16.24 3.73
N PRO A 292 30.00 17.29 3.70
CA PRO A 292 31.26 17.28 2.96
C PRO A 292 32.13 16.10 3.38
N GLY A 293 32.71 15.38 2.39
CA GLY A 293 33.59 14.23 2.63
C GLY A 293 32.90 12.87 2.82
N ASN A 294 31.56 12.78 2.80
CA ASN A 294 30.86 11.51 2.80
C ASN A 294 30.68 10.97 1.36
N ASP A 295 30.78 9.65 1.20
CA ASP A 295 30.42 9.00 -0.04
C ASP A 295 28.95 9.30 -0.39
N ASP A 296 28.71 9.55 -1.67
CA ASP A 296 27.36 9.83 -2.18
C ASP A 296 26.56 8.53 -2.34
N VAL A 297 25.53 8.37 -1.51
CA VAL A 297 24.54 7.29 -1.65
C VAL A 297 23.22 7.89 -2.16
N ARG A 298 22.81 7.49 -3.36
CA ARG A 298 21.53 7.84 -3.96
C ARG A 298 20.67 6.59 -4.06
N ALA A 299 19.47 6.63 -3.51
CA ALA A 299 18.48 5.54 -3.59
C ALA A 299 17.47 5.79 -4.69
#